data_43b076a7cf96dddc166431357533b1e6
#
_entry.id   43b076a7cf96dddc166431357533b1e6
#
_cell.length_a   1.000
_cell.length_b   1.000
_cell.length_c   1.000
_cell.angle_alpha   90.00
_cell.angle_beta   90.00
_cell.angle_gamma   90.00
#
_symmetry.space_group_name_H-M   'P 1'
#
loop_
_entity.id
_entity.type
_entity.pdbx_description
1 polymer ?
#
loop_
_entity_poly.entity_id
_entity_poly.type
_entity_poly.pdbx_seq_one_letter_code
_entity_poly.pdbx_strand_id
1 'polypeptide(L)'
;MDCEVIKDLIPLYKEGICSNESKKLVEDHIETCPSCKSYFLSLDDNEINNNEPLEFISKSIDKNKKNRSRMIGSLVLSLLLIVFSFLTNPRQVEYDKDLIKKSTTDDKIIYEFRDDVTRIYTDHANGEYGDTLYIDGSYSYLDKILGGEKQVLTLDKKDYNVIFYNNNGDQAAKVLYDPYSYTINSGSLSLPRLIFASYAKIALCLCALVLILSLTIFRKWNRYKKIRLVSLPLSYVLATFLIKGYDLASFHPVRDLGFILITALAIYLFIFSSSMYF
;
A
#
# COMPACT_ATOMS: atom_id res chain seq x y z
N MET A 1 56.69 -10.10 46.30
CA MET A 1 55.31 -10.04 45.74
C MET A 1 55.37 -10.34 44.24
N ASP A 2 54.50 -11.20 43.72
CA ASP A 2 54.63 -11.65 42.35
C ASP A 2 54.27 -10.53 41.34
N CYS A 3 55.14 -10.33 40.34
CA CYS A 3 54.98 -9.32 39.32
C CYS A 3 53.70 -9.54 38.50
N GLU A 4 53.17 -10.78 38.39
CA GLU A 4 51.94 -11.08 37.69
C GLU A 4 50.71 -10.46 38.35
N VAL A 5 50.61 -10.54 39.69
CA VAL A 5 49.54 -9.90 40.47
C VAL A 5 49.54 -8.38 40.30
N ILE A 6 50.73 -7.79 40.27
CA ILE A 6 50.86 -6.33 40.07
C ILE A 6 50.48 -5.93 38.65
N LYS A 7 50.83 -6.71 37.62
CA LYS A 7 50.42 -6.46 36.24
C LYS A 7 48.90 -6.52 36.06
N ASP A 8 48.20 -7.39 36.76
CA ASP A 8 46.74 -7.46 36.75
C ASP A 8 46.08 -6.27 37.45
N LEU A 9 46.75 -5.68 38.46
CA LEU A 9 46.24 -4.51 39.18
C LEU A 9 46.53 -3.17 38.49
N ILE A 10 47.57 -3.10 37.64
CA ILE A 10 47.98 -1.86 36.95
C ILE A 10 46.87 -1.26 36.08
N PRO A 11 46.07 -2.01 35.25
CA PRO A 11 44.94 -1.46 34.52
C PRO A 11 43.87 -0.85 35.44
N LEU A 12 43.51 -1.56 36.51
CA LEU A 12 42.54 -1.09 37.50
C LEU A 12 43.00 0.15 38.26
N TYR A 13 44.34 0.24 38.53
CA TYR A 13 44.96 1.42 39.13
C TYR A 13 44.84 2.64 38.23
N LYS A 14 45.12 2.50 36.91
CA LYS A 14 45.00 3.58 35.93
C LYS A 14 43.56 4.07 35.75
N GLU A 15 42.61 3.18 35.81
CA GLU A 15 41.18 3.51 35.75
C GLU A 15 40.61 4.08 37.05
N GLY A 16 41.44 4.13 38.13
CA GLY A 16 41.03 4.69 39.39
C GLY A 16 40.08 3.83 40.22
N ILE A 17 39.88 2.56 39.82
CA ILE A 17 38.88 1.64 40.39
C ILE A 17 39.46 0.81 41.56
N CYS A 18 40.77 0.90 41.81
CA CYS A 18 41.43 0.20 42.90
C CYS A 18 41.09 0.74 44.28
N SER A 19 41.04 -0.16 45.28
CA SER A 19 41.02 0.23 46.69
C SER A 19 42.32 0.97 47.09
N ASN A 20 42.27 1.77 48.16
CA ASN A 20 43.43 2.54 48.61
C ASN A 20 44.65 1.65 48.98
N GLU A 21 44.39 0.44 49.47
CA GLU A 21 45.41 -0.54 49.78
C GLU A 21 46.04 -1.12 48.50
N SER A 22 45.28 -1.44 47.50
CA SER A 22 45.76 -1.91 46.19
C SER A 22 46.55 -0.81 45.45
N LYS A 23 46.16 0.46 45.56
CA LYS A 23 46.92 1.60 45.01
C LYS A 23 48.29 1.69 45.57
N LYS A 24 48.39 1.67 46.91
CA LYS A 24 49.64 1.73 47.59
C LYS A 24 50.60 0.57 47.26
N LEU A 25 50.01 -0.59 47.07
CA LEU A 25 50.72 -1.83 46.72
C LEU A 25 51.31 -1.76 45.31
N VAL A 26 50.57 -1.19 44.34
CA VAL A 26 50.98 -0.97 42.92
C VAL A 26 52.10 0.12 42.92
N GLU A 27 51.90 1.23 43.63
CA GLU A 27 52.85 2.33 43.70
C GLU A 27 54.22 1.88 44.28
N ASP A 28 54.23 1.20 45.45
CA ASP A 28 55.44 0.68 46.09
C ASP A 28 56.18 -0.33 45.18
N HIS A 29 55.45 -1.14 44.42
CA HIS A 29 56.07 -2.12 43.53
C HIS A 29 56.66 -1.51 42.27
N ILE A 30 55.96 -0.54 41.62
CA ILE A 30 56.41 0.15 40.41
C ILE A 30 57.70 0.96 40.69
N GLU A 31 57.90 1.47 41.92
CA GLU A 31 59.10 2.16 42.27
C GLU A 31 60.33 1.23 42.37
N THR A 32 60.08 -0.03 42.74
CA THR A 32 61.16 -1.00 42.99
C THR A 32 61.41 -1.97 41.86
N CYS A 33 60.40 -2.21 40.93
CA CYS A 33 60.49 -3.18 39.86
C CYS A 33 60.53 -2.53 38.47
N PRO A 34 61.67 -2.58 37.73
CA PRO A 34 61.80 -1.97 36.41
C PRO A 34 60.85 -2.60 35.34
N SER A 35 60.57 -3.90 35.47
CA SER A 35 59.68 -4.64 34.52
C SER A 35 58.25 -4.18 34.64
N CYS A 36 57.75 -4.01 35.88
CA CYS A 36 56.35 -3.52 36.06
C CYS A 36 56.26 -2.03 35.77
N LYS A 37 57.28 -1.25 35.95
CA LYS A 37 57.37 0.15 35.55
C LYS A 37 57.28 0.31 34.02
N SER A 38 58.04 -0.51 33.26
CA SER A 38 57.97 -0.48 31.80
C SER A 38 56.59 -0.89 31.30
N TYR A 39 55.94 -1.89 31.90
CA TYR A 39 54.58 -2.29 31.61
C TYR A 39 53.55 -1.19 31.89
N PHE A 40 53.70 -0.51 33.03
CA PHE A 40 52.89 0.64 33.40
C PHE A 40 52.96 1.77 32.35
N LEU A 41 54.17 2.10 31.89
CA LEU A 41 54.41 3.12 30.86
C LEU A 41 53.90 2.68 29.47
N SER A 42 54.03 1.41 29.13
CA SER A 42 53.55 0.88 27.84
C SER A 42 52.02 0.92 27.71
N LEU A 43 51.29 0.98 28.82
CA LEU A 43 49.84 1.15 28.84
C LEU A 43 49.40 2.61 28.63
N ASP A 44 50.31 3.61 28.81
CA ASP A 44 50.03 5.02 28.47
C ASP A 44 50.17 5.29 26.97
N ASP A 45 51.10 4.62 26.29
CA ASP A 45 51.26 4.72 24.82
C ASP A 45 50.11 4.06 24.05
N ASN A 46 49.32 3.20 24.70
CA ASN A 46 48.11 2.65 24.21
C ASN A 46 46.89 3.40 24.79
N GLU A 47 46.87 4.74 24.78
CA GLU A 47 45.61 5.43 24.64
C GLU A 47 45.00 5.05 23.25
N ILE A 48 44.54 3.82 23.16
CA ILE A 48 43.54 3.43 22.18
C ILE A 48 42.45 4.45 22.38
N ASN A 49 42.22 5.20 21.36
CA ASN A 49 41.10 6.15 21.23
C ASN A 49 39.80 5.35 21.43
N ASN A 50 39.53 4.98 22.71
CA ASN A 50 38.49 4.04 23.13
C ASN A 50 37.07 4.61 22.92
N ASN A 51 36.96 5.82 22.33
CA ASN A 51 35.70 6.40 21.92
C ASN A 51 35.21 5.85 20.61
N GLU A 52 36.09 5.31 19.70
CA GLU A 52 35.61 4.75 18.39
C GLU A 52 34.67 3.56 18.54
N PRO A 53 34.88 2.55 19.39
CA PRO A 53 33.94 1.45 19.54
C PRO A 53 32.58 1.91 20.11
N LEU A 54 32.58 2.82 21.08
CA LEU A 54 31.35 3.35 21.68
C LEU A 54 30.59 4.27 20.72
N GLU A 55 31.30 5.13 19.97
CA GLU A 55 30.70 5.95 18.92
C GLU A 55 30.13 5.09 17.77
N PHE A 56 30.84 4.03 17.37
CA PHE A 56 30.36 3.11 16.37
C PHE A 56 29.09 2.39 16.82
N ILE A 57 29.05 1.91 18.06
CA ILE A 57 27.91 1.26 18.68
C ILE A 57 26.73 2.25 18.79
N SER A 58 26.95 3.46 19.28
CA SER A 58 25.91 4.48 19.40
C SER A 58 25.33 4.87 18.04
N LYS A 59 26.20 5.11 17.03
CA LYS A 59 25.77 5.38 15.65
C LYS A 59 24.99 4.22 15.04
N SER A 60 25.35 2.96 15.34
CA SER A 60 24.63 1.79 14.86
C SER A 60 23.25 1.66 15.53
N ILE A 61 23.16 1.94 16.83
CA ILE A 61 21.91 1.96 17.59
C ILE A 61 20.97 3.04 17.05
N ASP A 62 21.47 4.26 16.84
CA ASP A 62 20.69 5.38 16.32
C ASP A 62 20.23 5.12 14.88
N LYS A 63 21.06 4.52 14.04
CA LYS A 63 20.70 4.09 12.69
C LYS A 63 19.60 3.04 12.73
N ASN A 64 19.69 2.06 13.61
CA ASN A 64 18.68 1.03 13.77
C ASN A 64 17.36 1.61 14.30
N LYS A 65 17.41 2.51 15.28
CA LYS A 65 16.23 3.23 15.81
C LYS A 65 15.53 4.05 14.72
N LYS A 66 16.31 4.81 13.92
CA LYS A 66 15.79 5.60 12.79
C LYS A 66 15.19 4.73 11.71
N ASN A 67 15.82 3.61 11.37
CA ASN A 67 15.30 2.66 10.40
C ASN A 67 14.01 2.00 10.90
N ARG A 68 13.93 1.61 12.15
CA ARG A 68 12.73 1.06 12.78
C ARG A 68 11.58 2.07 12.78
N SER A 69 11.84 3.33 13.12
CA SER A 69 10.83 4.40 13.08
C SER A 69 10.29 4.62 11.66
N ARG A 70 11.17 4.70 10.66
CA ARG A 70 10.77 4.83 9.24
C ARG A 70 9.92 3.65 8.78
N MET A 71 10.28 2.45 9.18
CA MET A 71 9.56 1.23 8.85
C MET A 71 8.16 1.22 9.48
N ILE A 72 8.04 1.54 10.77
CA ILE A 72 6.74 1.64 11.43
C ILE A 72 5.88 2.71 10.74
N GLY A 73 6.47 3.88 10.44
CA GLY A 73 5.78 4.94 9.70
C GLY A 73 5.28 4.49 8.33
N SER A 74 6.08 3.74 7.57
CA SER A 74 5.67 3.23 6.25
C SER A 74 4.59 2.14 6.36
N LEU A 75 4.61 1.29 7.39
CA LEU A 75 3.56 0.31 7.65
C LEU A 75 2.23 0.98 7.99
N VAL A 76 2.26 1.98 8.86
CA VAL A 76 1.06 2.76 9.22
C VAL A 76 0.51 3.48 7.99
N LEU A 77 1.37 4.16 7.22
CA LEU A 77 0.96 4.86 6.01
C LEU A 77 0.34 3.91 4.98
N SER A 78 0.97 2.74 4.74
CA SER A 78 0.44 1.76 3.79
C SER A 78 -0.92 1.22 4.23
N LEU A 79 -1.10 0.94 5.53
CA LEU A 79 -2.39 0.50 6.05
C LEU A 79 -3.47 1.58 5.88
N LEU A 80 -3.14 2.84 6.19
CA LEU A 80 -4.07 3.96 5.99
C LEU A 80 -4.46 4.12 4.52
N LEU A 81 -3.51 3.99 3.59
CA LEU A 81 -3.80 4.06 2.15
C LEU A 81 -4.70 2.91 1.68
N ILE A 82 -4.50 1.69 2.17
CA ILE A 82 -5.36 0.54 1.84
C ILE A 82 -6.78 0.78 2.35
N VAL A 83 -6.93 1.18 3.61
CA VAL A 83 -8.23 1.47 4.21
C VAL A 83 -8.92 2.63 3.47
N PHE A 84 -8.19 3.72 3.21
CA PHE A 84 -8.73 4.86 2.48
C PHE A 84 -9.19 4.46 1.07
N SER A 85 -8.36 3.73 0.32
CA SER A 85 -8.72 3.25 -1.02
C SER A 85 -9.95 2.35 -0.99
N PHE A 86 -10.06 1.45 -0.01
CA PHE A 86 -11.22 0.57 0.14
C PHE A 86 -12.51 1.33 0.48
N LEU A 87 -12.42 2.33 1.37
CA LEU A 87 -13.57 3.13 1.79
C LEU A 87 -14.07 4.08 0.69
N THR A 88 -13.16 4.64 -0.10
CA THR A 88 -13.48 5.64 -1.14
C THR A 88 -13.78 5.04 -2.50
N ASN A 89 -13.47 3.74 -2.72
CA ASN A 89 -13.71 3.07 -3.99
C ASN A 89 -15.20 3.04 -4.35
N PRO A 90 -15.61 3.63 -5.49
CA PRO A 90 -17.00 3.61 -5.92
C PRO A 90 -17.41 2.20 -6.34
N ARG A 91 -18.49 1.73 -5.77
CA ARG A 91 -19.13 0.45 -6.09
C ARG A 91 -20.41 0.71 -6.85
N GLN A 92 -20.57 0.10 -7.99
CA GLN A 92 -21.77 0.26 -8.80
C GLN A 92 -22.97 -0.39 -8.12
N VAL A 93 -24.13 0.27 -8.23
CA VAL A 93 -25.41 -0.25 -7.79
C VAL A 93 -26.09 -0.90 -8.99
N GLU A 94 -26.50 -2.15 -8.84
CA GLU A 94 -27.25 -2.85 -9.91
C GLU A 94 -28.67 -2.28 -10.04
N TYR A 95 -29.18 -2.30 -11.26
CA TYR A 95 -30.54 -1.83 -11.53
C TYR A 95 -31.58 -2.74 -10.87
N ASP A 96 -32.44 -2.12 -10.09
CA ASP A 96 -33.67 -2.70 -9.57
C ASP A 96 -34.87 -1.79 -9.89
N LYS A 97 -36.08 -2.32 -9.89
CA LYS A 97 -37.30 -1.56 -10.22
C LYS A 97 -37.51 -0.36 -9.30
N ASP A 98 -37.07 -0.47 -8.04
CA ASP A 98 -37.23 0.57 -7.05
C ASP A 98 -36.00 1.51 -6.94
N LEU A 99 -34.98 1.29 -7.79
CA LEU A 99 -33.75 2.08 -7.77
C LEU A 99 -33.97 3.52 -8.22
N ILE A 100 -34.83 3.71 -9.24
CA ILE A 100 -35.05 5.00 -9.91
C ILE A 100 -36.53 5.31 -9.96
N LYS A 101 -36.93 6.42 -9.37
CA LYS A 101 -38.26 7.01 -9.55
C LYS A 101 -38.18 8.02 -10.67
N LYS A 102 -38.92 7.74 -11.76
CA LYS A 102 -39.01 8.59 -12.94
C LYS A 102 -40.20 9.53 -12.80
N SER A 103 -39.98 10.83 -12.93
CA SER A 103 -40.98 11.87 -13.08
C SER A 103 -40.75 12.59 -14.42
N THR A 104 -41.82 12.84 -15.16
CA THR A 104 -41.71 13.41 -16.50
C THR A 104 -42.58 14.66 -16.57
N THR A 105 -41.98 15.77 -16.95
CA THR A 105 -42.63 17.04 -17.29
C THR A 105 -42.62 17.20 -18.83
N ASP A 106 -43.29 18.20 -19.38
CA ASP A 106 -43.37 18.38 -20.83
C ASP A 106 -42.00 18.41 -21.53
N ASP A 107 -41.03 19.11 -20.98
CA ASP A 107 -39.69 19.25 -21.56
C ASP A 107 -38.60 18.48 -20.83
N LYS A 108 -38.83 18.00 -19.58
CA LYS A 108 -37.77 17.43 -18.73
C LYS A 108 -38.13 16.04 -18.21
N ILE A 109 -37.09 15.25 -18.00
CA ILE A 109 -37.15 13.97 -17.29
C ILE A 109 -36.34 14.11 -16.01
N ILE A 110 -36.94 13.76 -14.88
CA ILE A 110 -36.32 13.79 -13.59
C ILE A 110 -36.18 12.35 -13.07
N TYR A 111 -34.96 11.94 -12.80
CA TYR A 111 -34.65 10.66 -12.19
C TYR A 111 -34.22 10.89 -10.75
N GLU A 112 -35.04 10.42 -9.81
CA GLU A 112 -34.69 10.40 -8.38
C GLU A 112 -34.16 9.01 -8.04
N PHE A 113 -32.91 8.96 -7.57
CA PHE A 113 -32.28 7.72 -7.16
C PHE A 113 -32.57 7.38 -5.71
N ARG A 114 -32.57 6.09 -5.41
CA ARG A 114 -32.69 5.57 -4.05
C ARG A 114 -31.49 6.03 -3.19
N ASP A 115 -31.68 6.12 -1.87
CA ASP A 115 -30.71 6.68 -0.91
C ASP A 115 -29.38 5.89 -0.83
N ASP A 116 -29.34 4.68 -1.39
CA ASP A 116 -28.10 3.91 -1.49
C ASP A 116 -27.20 4.35 -2.64
N VAL A 117 -27.68 5.14 -3.59
CA VAL A 117 -26.88 5.75 -4.65
C VAL A 117 -26.37 7.11 -4.17
N THR A 118 -25.07 7.20 -3.93
CA THR A 118 -24.43 8.43 -3.43
C THR A 118 -23.74 9.22 -4.53
N ARG A 119 -23.47 8.60 -5.68
CA ARG A 119 -22.82 9.25 -6.83
C ARG A 119 -23.42 8.75 -8.13
N ILE A 120 -23.59 9.68 -9.08
CA ILE A 120 -24.03 9.38 -10.44
C ILE A 120 -22.89 9.74 -11.38
N TYR A 121 -22.60 8.87 -12.32
CA TYR A 121 -21.73 9.12 -13.45
C TYR A 121 -22.55 9.05 -14.73
N THR A 122 -22.26 9.94 -15.66
CA THR A 122 -22.94 10.00 -16.95
C THR A 122 -21.93 10.01 -18.08
N ASP A 123 -22.11 9.12 -19.03
CA ASP A 123 -21.31 9.06 -20.25
C ASP A 123 -22.20 9.31 -21.47
N HIS A 124 -21.72 10.12 -22.40
CA HIS A 124 -22.40 10.47 -23.63
C HIS A 124 -21.78 9.71 -24.80
N ALA A 125 -22.62 9.13 -25.63
CA ALA A 125 -22.19 8.51 -26.87
C ALA A 125 -23.14 8.89 -28.01
N ASN A 126 -22.56 9.17 -29.16
CA ASN A 126 -23.32 9.32 -30.39
C ASN A 126 -23.12 8.04 -31.21
N GLY A 127 -24.09 7.14 -31.13
CA GLY A 127 -24.03 5.79 -31.70
C GLY A 127 -25.14 5.51 -32.66
N GLU A 128 -25.50 4.22 -32.81
CA GLU A 128 -26.53 3.73 -33.70
C GLU A 128 -27.91 4.35 -33.46
N TYR A 129 -28.19 4.79 -32.23
CA TYR A 129 -29.46 5.41 -31.82
C TYR A 129 -29.38 6.95 -31.72
N GLY A 130 -28.31 7.59 -32.25
CA GLY A 130 -28.05 9.02 -32.11
C GLY A 130 -27.50 9.37 -30.70
N ASP A 131 -27.90 10.55 -30.18
CA ASP A 131 -27.43 11.01 -28.88
C ASP A 131 -27.94 10.14 -27.73
N THR A 132 -27.04 9.37 -27.17
CA THR A 132 -27.35 8.37 -26.15
C THR A 132 -26.66 8.72 -24.85
N LEU A 133 -27.39 8.65 -23.74
CA LEU A 133 -26.84 8.86 -22.37
C LEU A 133 -26.79 7.54 -21.63
N TYR A 134 -25.64 7.26 -21.06
CA TYR A 134 -25.45 6.14 -20.15
C TYR A 134 -25.30 6.67 -18.72
N ILE A 135 -26.03 6.08 -17.79
CA ILE A 135 -26.07 6.48 -16.39
C ILE A 135 -25.54 5.33 -15.54
N ASP A 136 -24.61 5.63 -14.65
CA ASP A 136 -24.10 4.70 -13.64
C ASP A 136 -24.37 5.25 -12.25
N GLY A 137 -25.11 4.51 -11.45
CA GLY A 137 -25.26 4.77 -10.01
C GLY A 137 -24.19 4.03 -9.20
N SER A 138 -23.56 4.71 -8.27
CA SER A 138 -22.57 4.11 -7.40
C SER A 138 -22.65 4.63 -5.98
N TYR A 139 -22.04 3.89 -5.05
CA TYR A 139 -21.79 4.30 -3.68
C TYR A 139 -20.36 4.01 -3.28
N SER A 140 -19.84 4.76 -2.31
CA SER A 140 -18.65 4.36 -1.56
C SER A 140 -19.03 4.08 -0.10
N TYR A 141 -18.24 3.28 0.60
CA TYR A 141 -18.47 3.08 2.04
C TYR A 141 -18.27 4.37 2.82
N LEU A 142 -17.35 5.23 2.39
CA LEU A 142 -17.14 6.52 3.02
C LEU A 142 -18.39 7.41 2.90
N ASP A 143 -19.01 7.49 1.71
CA ASP A 143 -20.20 8.27 1.49
C ASP A 143 -21.38 7.77 2.37
N LYS A 144 -21.51 6.44 2.52
CA LYS A 144 -22.54 5.86 3.41
C LYS A 144 -22.33 6.22 4.88
N ILE A 145 -21.07 6.30 5.33
CA ILE A 145 -20.73 6.68 6.71
C ILE A 145 -20.97 8.17 6.96
N LEU A 146 -20.66 9.02 5.97
CA LEU A 146 -20.79 10.47 6.07
C LEU A 146 -22.21 10.97 5.82
N GLY A 147 -23.15 10.11 5.39
CA GLY A 147 -24.51 10.47 5.05
C GLY A 147 -24.56 11.16 3.69
N GLY A 148 -24.43 10.37 2.60
CA GLY A 148 -24.50 10.90 1.22
C GLY A 148 -25.85 11.56 0.93
N GLU A 149 -25.82 12.64 0.16
CA GLU A 149 -27.04 13.32 -0.31
C GLU A 149 -27.79 12.49 -1.36
N LYS A 150 -29.12 12.59 -1.34
CA LYS A 150 -30.00 11.97 -2.33
C LYS A 150 -29.68 12.51 -3.72
N GLN A 151 -29.43 11.63 -4.66
CA GLN A 151 -29.08 12.02 -6.02
C GLN A 151 -30.34 12.21 -6.88
N VAL A 152 -30.41 13.35 -7.56
CA VAL A 152 -31.46 13.68 -8.50
C VAL A 152 -30.81 14.15 -9.80
N LEU A 153 -31.17 13.50 -10.91
CA LEU A 153 -30.68 13.84 -12.24
C LEU A 153 -31.83 14.42 -13.08
N THR A 154 -31.68 15.65 -13.53
CA THR A 154 -32.65 16.33 -14.38
C THR A 154 -32.08 16.47 -15.80
N LEU A 155 -32.80 15.99 -16.80
CA LEU A 155 -32.36 15.94 -18.19
C LEU A 155 -33.44 16.58 -19.07
N ASP A 156 -33.04 17.28 -20.13
CA ASP A 156 -33.95 17.77 -21.14
C ASP A 156 -34.22 16.69 -22.18
N LYS A 157 -35.50 16.47 -22.51
CA LYS A 157 -35.93 15.41 -23.44
C LYS A 157 -35.35 15.56 -24.86
N LYS A 158 -34.99 16.78 -25.25
CA LYS A 158 -34.50 17.10 -26.58
C LYS A 158 -33.03 16.71 -26.79
N ASP A 159 -32.31 16.54 -25.69
CA ASP A 159 -30.86 16.32 -25.75
C ASP A 159 -30.49 14.85 -26.00
N TYR A 160 -31.45 13.93 -25.76
CA TYR A 160 -31.15 12.50 -25.82
C TYR A 160 -32.23 11.71 -26.52
N ASN A 161 -31.80 10.85 -27.43
CA ASN A 161 -32.69 9.90 -28.12
C ASN A 161 -32.96 8.68 -27.22
N VAL A 162 -31.94 8.18 -26.51
CA VAL A 162 -32.08 7.03 -25.62
C VAL A 162 -31.28 7.24 -24.36
N ILE A 163 -31.82 6.79 -23.24
CA ILE A 163 -31.13 6.82 -21.93
C ILE A 163 -31.08 5.41 -21.37
N PHE A 164 -29.86 4.96 -21.06
CA PHE A 164 -29.57 3.65 -20.46
C PHE A 164 -29.07 3.78 -19.05
N TYR A 165 -29.39 2.78 -18.24
CA TYR A 165 -28.71 2.53 -16.97
C TYR A 165 -27.77 1.34 -17.15
N ASN A 166 -26.50 1.52 -16.83
CA ASN A 166 -25.49 0.48 -16.94
C ASN A 166 -25.59 -0.52 -15.78
N ASN A 167 -25.62 -1.80 -16.12
CA ASN A 167 -25.54 -2.88 -15.14
C ASN A 167 -24.16 -3.53 -15.14
N ASN A 168 -23.74 -4.03 -13.97
CA ASN A 168 -22.53 -4.83 -13.85
C ASN A 168 -22.73 -6.26 -14.38
N GLY A 169 -21.60 -6.88 -14.70
CA GLY A 169 -21.55 -8.29 -15.08
C GLY A 169 -22.15 -8.58 -16.45
N ASP A 170 -22.85 -9.70 -16.55
CA ASP A 170 -23.45 -10.18 -17.80
C ASP A 170 -24.86 -9.60 -18.06
N GLN A 171 -25.35 -8.76 -17.17
CA GLN A 171 -26.66 -8.13 -17.34
C GLN A 171 -26.60 -7.01 -18.36
N ALA A 172 -27.58 -7.02 -19.29
CA ALA A 172 -27.72 -5.96 -20.29
C ALA A 172 -28.07 -4.61 -19.63
N ALA A 173 -27.61 -3.51 -20.22
CA ALA A 173 -28.01 -2.17 -19.83
C ALA A 173 -29.53 -2.02 -19.89
N LYS A 174 -30.12 -1.34 -18.89
CA LYS A 174 -31.57 -1.14 -18.83
C LYS A 174 -31.97 0.16 -19.53
N VAL A 175 -32.90 0.07 -20.45
CA VAL A 175 -33.48 1.25 -21.08
C VAL A 175 -34.37 1.99 -20.09
N LEU A 176 -34.04 3.26 -19.82
CA LEU A 176 -34.83 4.16 -18.98
C LEU A 176 -35.77 5.08 -19.78
N TYR A 177 -35.32 5.48 -20.98
CA TYR A 177 -36.08 6.36 -21.88
C TYR A 177 -35.77 6.00 -23.32
N ASP A 178 -36.83 5.78 -24.10
CA ASP A 178 -36.78 5.52 -25.54
C ASP A 178 -38.11 6.00 -26.15
N PRO A 179 -38.19 7.23 -26.65
CA PRO A 179 -39.41 7.79 -27.24
C PRO A 179 -39.71 7.23 -28.63
N TYR A 180 -38.70 6.68 -29.30
CA TYR A 180 -38.82 6.19 -30.69
C TYR A 180 -39.12 4.70 -30.75
N SER A 181 -39.21 4.02 -29.61
CA SER A 181 -39.45 2.56 -29.52
C SER A 181 -38.48 1.77 -30.40
N TYR A 182 -37.21 2.14 -30.39
CA TYR A 182 -36.20 1.37 -31.11
C TYR A 182 -36.29 -0.09 -30.66
N THR A 183 -36.25 -1.02 -31.59
CA THR A 183 -36.12 -2.45 -31.28
C THR A 183 -34.74 -2.71 -30.68
N ILE A 184 -34.55 -2.24 -29.45
CA ILE A 184 -33.33 -2.45 -28.72
C ILE A 184 -33.34 -3.91 -28.24
N ASN A 185 -32.70 -4.79 -29.01
CA ASN A 185 -32.42 -6.14 -28.55
C ASN A 185 -31.49 -6.01 -27.35
N SER A 186 -32.06 -6.21 -26.18
CA SER A 186 -31.38 -6.07 -24.87
C SER A 186 -30.14 -6.95 -24.69
N GLY A 187 -29.72 -7.71 -25.70
CA GLY A 187 -28.54 -8.56 -25.68
C GLY A 187 -27.35 -8.05 -26.48
N SER A 188 -27.46 -6.95 -27.24
CA SER A 188 -26.39 -6.54 -28.18
C SER A 188 -25.64 -5.26 -27.86
N LEU A 189 -26.05 -4.49 -26.86
CA LEU A 189 -25.29 -3.32 -26.43
C LEU A 189 -24.16 -3.73 -25.47
N SER A 190 -23.07 -4.21 -26.05
CA SER A 190 -21.81 -4.30 -25.33
C SER A 190 -21.14 -2.93 -25.29
N LEU A 191 -21.34 -2.18 -24.23
CA LEU A 191 -20.54 -0.98 -23.97
C LEU A 191 -19.06 -1.35 -23.97
N PRO A 192 -18.17 -0.46 -24.46
CA PRO A 192 -16.73 -0.67 -24.36
C PRO A 192 -16.32 -0.70 -22.88
N ARG A 193 -16.23 -1.90 -22.32
CA ARG A 193 -15.77 -2.12 -20.95
C ARG A 193 -14.38 -2.74 -20.95
N LEU A 194 -13.50 -2.23 -20.11
CA LEU A 194 -12.20 -2.84 -19.92
C LEU A 194 -12.32 -4.00 -18.92
N ILE A 195 -11.81 -5.16 -19.31
CA ILE A 195 -11.80 -6.35 -18.46
C ILE A 195 -10.44 -6.46 -17.78
N PHE A 196 -10.36 -6.12 -16.49
CA PHE A 196 -9.14 -6.24 -15.69
C PHE A 196 -8.69 -7.68 -15.47
N ALA A 197 -9.53 -8.67 -15.72
CA ALA A 197 -9.17 -10.09 -15.63
C ALA A 197 -7.94 -10.45 -16.50
N SER A 198 -7.81 -9.86 -17.69
CA SER A 198 -6.66 -10.10 -18.56
C SER A 198 -5.36 -9.60 -17.94
N TYR A 199 -5.38 -8.41 -17.35
CA TYR A 199 -4.21 -7.85 -16.65
C TYR A 199 -3.87 -8.62 -15.37
N ALA A 200 -4.87 -9.09 -14.61
CA ALA A 200 -4.68 -9.95 -13.45
C ALA A 200 -4.06 -11.30 -13.84
N LYS A 201 -4.48 -11.91 -14.95
CA LYS A 201 -3.88 -13.14 -15.50
C LYS A 201 -2.42 -12.94 -15.88
N ILE A 202 -2.09 -11.84 -16.56
CA ILE A 202 -0.70 -11.49 -16.93
C ILE A 202 0.14 -11.31 -15.64
N ALA A 203 -0.38 -10.60 -14.64
CA ALA A 203 0.32 -10.41 -13.37
C ALA A 203 0.54 -11.74 -12.63
N LEU A 204 -0.41 -12.67 -12.67
CA LEU A 204 -0.25 -14.04 -12.12
C LEU A 204 0.83 -14.83 -12.87
N CYS A 205 0.87 -14.77 -14.20
CA CYS A 205 1.94 -15.39 -15.00
C CYS A 205 3.32 -14.80 -14.64
N LEU A 206 3.39 -13.48 -14.46
CA LEU A 206 4.61 -12.81 -13.99
C LEU A 206 5.02 -13.26 -12.60
N CYS A 207 4.06 -13.43 -11.67
CA CYS A 207 4.35 -14.00 -10.35
C CYS A 207 4.97 -15.39 -10.44
N ALA A 208 4.40 -16.27 -11.25
CA ALA A 208 4.90 -17.62 -11.44
C ALA A 208 6.31 -17.60 -12.05
N LEU A 209 6.54 -16.78 -13.09
CA LEU A 209 7.83 -16.62 -13.72
C LEU A 209 8.89 -16.10 -12.75
N VAL A 210 8.57 -15.07 -11.97
CA VAL A 210 9.47 -14.50 -10.96
C VAL A 210 9.76 -15.51 -9.84
N LEU A 211 8.79 -16.32 -9.44
CA LEU A 211 8.99 -17.42 -8.50
C LEU A 211 9.99 -18.44 -9.03
N ILE A 212 9.82 -18.90 -10.27
CA ILE A 212 10.74 -19.84 -10.94
C ILE A 212 12.14 -19.24 -11.02
N LEU A 213 12.29 -17.99 -11.47
CA LEU A 213 13.56 -17.29 -11.54
C LEU A 213 14.21 -17.14 -10.15
N SER A 214 13.41 -16.90 -9.10
CA SER A 214 13.92 -16.78 -7.72
C SER A 214 14.45 -18.11 -7.17
N LEU A 215 13.92 -19.23 -7.63
CA LEU A 215 14.35 -20.58 -7.22
C LEU A 215 15.55 -21.09 -8.03
N THR A 216 15.68 -20.65 -9.28
CA THR A 216 16.75 -21.07 -10.21
C THR A 216 17.90 -20.08 -10.23
N ILE A 217 17.75 -18.96 -10.93
CA ILE A 217 18.80 -17.98 -11.19
C ILE A 217 19.18 -17.22 -9.93
N PHE A 218 18.17 -16.77 -9.17
CA PHE A 218 18.40 -15.98 -7.96
C PHE A 218 18.49 -16.83 -6.69
N ARG A 219 18.87 -18.11 -6.80
CA ARG A 219 19.00 -19.04 -5.67
C ARG A 219 19.91 -18.49 -4.55
N LYS A 220 20.97 -17.76 -4.92
CA LYS A 220 21.94 -17.17 -3.97
C LYS A 220 21.45 -15.86 -3.32
N TRP A 221 20.33 -15.30 -3.76
CA TRP A 221 19.81 -14.07 -3.18
C TRP A 221 19.21 -14.31 -1.80
N ASN A 222 19.34 -13.30 -0.93
CA ASN A 222 18.71 -13.31 0.40
C ASN A 222 17.18 -13.41 0.27
N ARG A 223 16.54 -14.05 1.27
CA ARG A 223 15.07 -14.23 1.31
C ARG A 223 14.32 -12.91 1.08
N TYR A 224 14.78 -11.80 1.66
CA TYR A 224 14.14 -10.48 1.52
C TYR A 224 14.10 -9.99 0.06
N LYS A 225 15.21 -10.15 -0.68
CA LYS A 225 15.25 -9.74 -2.08
C LYS A 225 14.27 -10.54 -2.93
N LYS A 226 14.13 -11.84 -2.64
CA LYS A 226 13.17 -12.72 -3.32
C LYS A 226 11.73 -12.32 -3.01
N ILE A 227 11.39 -12.09 -1.74
CA ILE A 227 10.05 -11.66 -1.31
C ILE A 227 9.69 -10.33 -1.99
N ARG A 228 10.58 -9.35 -1.99
CA ARG A 228 10.35 -8.05 -2.63
C ARG A 228 10.10 -8.15 -4.12
N LEU A 229 10.82 -9.03 -4.81
CA LEU A 229 10.66 -9.23 -6.25
C LEU A 229 9.31 -9.88 -6.58
N VAL A 230 8.92 -10.93 -5.84
CA VAL A 230 7.64 -11.63 -6.03
C VAL A 230 6.45 -10.77 -5.61
N SER A 231 6.60 -9.97 -4.56
CA SER A 231 5.50 -9.15 -4.03
C SER A 231 5.04 -8.06 -5.00
N LEU A 232 5.88 -7.63 -5.95
CA LEU A 232 5.52 -6.57 -6.90
C LEU A 232 4.33 -6.97 -7.80
N PRO A 233 4.37 -8.04 -8.60
CA PRO A 233 3.21 -8.46 -9.37
C PRO A 233 2.09 -9.03 -8.49
N LEU A 234 2.41 -9.63 -7.34
CA LEU A 234 1.42 -10.16 -6.41
C LEU A 234 0.56 -9.05 -5.80
N SER A 235 1.15 -7.90 -5.48
CA SER A 235 0.40 -6.75 -4.94
C SER A 235 -0.64 -6.22 -5.92
N TYR A 236 -0.36 -6.25 -7.23
CA TYR A 236 -1.32 -5.86 -8.26
C TYR A 236 -2.51 -6.82 -8.30
N VAL A 237 -2.27 -8.13 -8.25
CA VAL A 237 -3.34 -9.15 -8.22
C VAL A 237 -4.22 -8.96 -7.00
N LEU A 238 -3.61 -8.84 -5.81
CA LEU A 238 -4.35 -8.64 -4.56
C LEU A 238 -5.16 -7.33 -4.58
N ALA A 239 -4.58 -6.24 -5.09
CA ALA A 239 -5.26 -4.97 -5.23
C ALA A 239 -6.46 -5.05 -6.18
N THR A 240 -6.32 -5.74 -7.31
CA THR A 240 -7.40 -5.93 -8.26
C THR A 240 -8.59 -6.64 -7.61
N PHE A 241 -8.36 -7.72 -6.88
CA PHE A 241 -9.42 -8.42 -6.16
C PHE A 241 -10.00 -7.60 -5.00
N LEU A 242 -9.19 -6.81 -4.30
CA LEU A 242 -9.67 -5.97 -3.19
C LEU A 242 -10.59 -4.85 -3.69
N ILE A 243 -10.27 -4.24 -4.84
CA ILE A 243 -10.99 -3.10 -5.39
C ILE A 243 -12.22 -3.54 -6.20
N LYS A 244 -12.07 -4.54 -7.07
CA LYS A 244 -13.12 -5.01 -7.99
C LYS A 244 -13.89 -6.23 -7.50
N GLY A 245 -13.35 -6.95 -6.51
CA GLY A 245 -13.93 -8.23 -6.11
C GLY A 245 -13.84 -9.27 -7.22
N TYR A 246 -14.94 -9.97 -7.48
CA TYR A 246 -15.04 -10.98 -8.55
C TYR A 246 -15.45 -10.38 -9.89
N ASP A 247 -16.11 -9.22 -9.89
CA ASP A 247 -16.45 -8.51 -11.11
C ASP A 247 -15.27 -7.64 -11.56
N LEU A 248 -14.52 -8.18 -12.52
CA LEU A 248 -13.30 -7.57 -13.05
C LEU A 248 -13.57 -6.65 -14.26
N ALA A 249 -14.84 -6.40 -14.62
CA ALA A 249 -15.21 -5.46 -15.67
C ALA A 249 -15.29 -4.02 -15.12
N SER A 250 -15.02 -3.03 -15.96
CA SER A 250 -15.13 -1.63 -15.61
C SER A 250 -15.66 -0.80 -16.77
N PHE A 251 -16.63 0.06 -16.47
CA PHE A 251 -17.10 1.11 -17.38
C PHE A 251 -16.26 2.39 -17.23
N HIS A 252 -15.58 2.56 -16.09
CA HIS A 252 -14.67 3.69 -15.83
C HIS A 252 -13.23 3.21 -15.62
N PRO A 253 -12.55 2.71 -16.68
CA PRO A 253 -11.28 2.00 -16.57
C PRO A 253 -10.16 2.86 -15.99
N VAL A 254 -10.11 4.15 -16.30
CA VAL A 254 -9.07 5.07 -15.81
C VAL A 254 -9.18 5.26 -14.29
N ARG A 255 -10.40 5.49 -13.80
CA ARG A 255 -10.70 5.64 -12.37
C ARG A 255 -10.33 4.38 -11.61
N ASP A 256 -10.86 3.24 -12.05
CA ASP A 256 -10.68 1.96 -11.36
C ASP A 256 -9.23 1.50 -11.39
N LEU A 257 -8.52 1.72 -12.51
CA LEU A 257 -7.08 1.47 -12.60
C LEU A 257 -6.30 2.32 -11.58
N GLY A 258 -6.67 3.59 -11.41
CA GLY A 258 -6.07 4.48 -10.41
C GLY A 258 -6.18 3.89 -9.00
N PHE A 259 -7.36 3.44 -8.59
CA PHE A 259 -7.57 2.80 -7.29
C PHE A 259 -6.77 1.50 -7.15
N ILE A 260 -6.75 0.66 -8.19
CA ILE A 260 -5.96 -0.58 -8.20
C ILE A 260 -4.47 -0.28 -8.03
N LEU A 261 -3.91 0.69 -8.76
CA LEU A 261 -2.49 1.02 -8.69
C LEU A 261 -2.09 1.62 -7.32
N ILE A 262 -2.90 2.53 -6.76
CA ILE A 262 -2.64 3.10 -5.43
C ILE A 262 -2.68 1.99 -4.37
N THR A 263 -3.68 1.11 -4.44
CA THR A 263 -3.81 -0.02 -3.51
C THR A 263 -2.67 -1.02 -3.68
N ALA A 264 -2.26 -1.32 -4.92
CA ALA A 264 -1.13 -2.20 -5.21
C ALA A 264 0.18 -1.63 -4.64
N LEU A 265 0.41 -0.33 -4.82
CA LEU A 265 1.56 0.35 -4.24
C LEU A 265 1.54 0.26 -2.70
N ALA A 266 0.39 0.50 -2.08
CA ALA A 266 0.25 0.41 -0.63
C ALA A 266 0.50 -1.01 -0.11
N ILE A 267 -0.03 -2.05 -0.76
CA ILE A 267 0.23 -3.46 -0.42
C ILE A 267 1.71 -3.79 -0.60
N TYR A 268 2.32 -3.34 -1.70
CA TYR A 268 3.74 -3.54 -1.95
C TYR A 268 4.60 -2.91 -0.85
N LEU A 269 4.33 -1.65 -0.48
CA LEU A 269 5.03 -0.94 0.59
C LEU A 269 4.86 -1.65 1.94
N PHE A 270 3.68 -2.21 2.22
CA PHE A 270 3.43 -2.99 3.41
C PHE A 270 4.33 -4.24 3.47
N ILE A 271 4.35 -5.03 2.39
CA ILE A 271 5.19 -6.24 2.29
C ILE A 271 6.68 -5.88 2.35
N PHE A 272 7.07 -4.81 1.63
CA PHE A 272 8.45 -4.32 1.61
C PHE A 272 8.92 -3.94 3.02
N SER A 273 8.12 -3.17 3.76
CA SER A 273 8.44 -2.74 5.12
C SER A 273 8.48 -3.93 6.10
N SER A 274 7.51 -4.84 6.00
CA SER A 274 7.49 -6.06 6.81
C SER A 274 8.69 -6.96 6.53
N SER A 275 9.14 -7.04 5.28
CA SER A 275 10.31 -7.85 4.89
C SER A 275 11.64 -7.34 5.45
N MET A 276 11.69 -6.14 6.01
CA MET A 276 12.88 -5.62 6.70
C MET A 276 13.02 -6.14 8.15
N TYR A 277 11.98 -6.79 8.68
CA TYR A 277 11.96 -7.33 10.04
C TYR A 277 12.53 -8.74 10.14
N PHE A 278 12.47 -9.50 9.05
CA PHE A 278 12.94 -10.88 8.95
C PHE A 278 14.26 -10.97 8.20
#